data_a144b1abc703a681cda2eb3de3382995
#
_entry.id   a144b1abc703a681cda2eb3de3382995
#
_cell.length_a   1.000
_cell.length_b   1.000
_cell.length_c   1.000
_cell.angle_alpha   90.00
_cell.angle_beta   90.00
_cell.angle_gamma   90.00
#
_symmetry.space_group_name_H-M   'P 1'
#
loop_
_entity.id
_entity.type
_entity.pdbx_description
1 polymer ?
#
loop_
_entity_poly.entity_id
_entity_poly.type
_entity_poly.pdbx_seq_one_letter_code
_entity_poly.pdbx_strand_id
1 'polypeptide(L)'
;MAVVDTAERSPLGRVSPRQIVVLVVASAVMVAGLVVIAPALADLPDVWSKLTTGHLGWLLFALVLEALSFVGHAILFRAVSIDADGDSSRIGLRASTEITLAGHAATRLFASAGAGGIALTAWALKKSGMEARDVAARMTTFMVLLYSVYMGSLLLGGLGLYTGVIPGGGSFALTVVPALFGGAVIALVASAQLVQPGEGRVRRWLAPVGAGVRGARHLLRRGNAGLAGALMWWAFDIACLWACFEAFGDSPAVGVLVVGYFVGTLANTLPLPGGVGGVDAGMIGAFVAFGADPSTAIVAVLAYRFFAFWLPIAPGAVAFATLRRTVSRWEAEDAGELPRPSRSARERTTRTSGLCHQYS
;
A
#
# COMPACT_ATOMS: atom_id res chain seq x y z
N MET A 1 -25.94 0.87 1.78
CA MET A 1 -26.39 1.55 3.00
C MET A 1 -26.00 0.80 4.28
N ALA A 2 -25.79 -0.50 4.28
CA ALA A 2 -25.41 -1.28 5.49
C ALA A 2 -23.94 -1.10 5.96
N VAL A 3 -23.01 -0.63 5.11
CA VAL A 3 -21.60 -0.43 5.48
C VAL A 3 -21.35 0.90 6.21
N VAL A 4 -22.29 1.84 6.11
CA VAL A 4 -22.14 3.19 6.68
C VAL A 4 -22.58 3.25 8.15
N ASP A 5 -23.49 2.35 8.57
CA ASP A 5 -24.07 2.37 9.93
C ASP A 5 -23.17 1.70 10.99
N THR A 6 -22.19 0.90 10.56
CA THR A 6 -21.20 0.29 11.48
C THR A 6 -20.03 1.21 11.85
N ALA A 7 -19.97 2.41 11.29
CA ALA A 7 -18.85 3.35 11.47
C ALA A 7 -18.94 4.19 12.77
N GLU A 8 -19.99 4.04 13.59
CA GLU A 8 -20.07 4.75 14.87
C GLU A 8 -19.23 4.11 15.98
N ARG A 9 -18.90 2.84 15.86
CA ARG A 9 -17.98 2.17 16.78
C ARG A 9 -16.68 1.86 16.04
N SER A 10 -15.54 2.01 16.74
CA SER A 10 -14.26 1.53 16.18
C SER A 10 -14.47 0.13 15.61
N PRO A 11 -14.21 -0.12 14.31
CA PRO A 11 -14.45 -1.43 13.68
C PRO A 11 -13.65 -2.56 14.33
N LEU A 12 -12.68 -2.21 15.18
CA LEU A 12 -11.79 -3.14 15.88
C LEU A 12 -12.16 -3.32 17.37
N GLY A 13 -13.29 -2.79 17.85
CA GLY A 13 -13.65 -2.85 19.25
C GLY A 13 -12.60 -2.22 20.19
N ARG A 14 -12.64 -2.50 21.47
CA ARG A 14 -11.53 -2.23 22.39
C ARG A 14 -10.47 -3.33 22.19
N VAL A 15 -9.52 -3.14 21.26
CA VAL A 15 -8.34 -4.01 21.18
C VAL A 15 -7.62 -3.85 22.51
N SER A 16 -7.68 -4.87 23.35
CA SER A 16 -7.01 -4.86 24.64
C SER A 16 -5.49 -4.90 24.42
N PRO A 17 -4.68 -4.36 25.33
CA PRO A 17 -3.22 -4.51 25.27
C PRO A 17 -2.79 -5.99 25.09
N ARG A 18 -3.56 -6.92 25.66
CA ARG A 18 -3.36 -8.36 25.45
C ARG A 18 -3.54 -8.80 23.99
N GLN A 19 -4.52 -8.24 23.27
CA GLN A 19 -4.71 -8.56 21.85
C GLN A 19 -3.58 -8.02 20.98
N ILE A 20 -3.03 -6.85 21.31
CA ILE A 20 -1.83 -6.32 20.62
C ILE A 20 -0.64 -7.24 20.90
N VAL A 21 -0.44 -7.67 22.14
CA VAL A 21 0.63 -8.61 22.50
C VAL A 21 0.42 -9.96 21.79
N VAL A 22 -0.79 -10.47 21.75
CA VAL A 22 -1.11 -11.71 21.02
C VAL A 22 -0.84 -11.57 19.52
N LEU A 23 -1.16 -10.42 18.93
CA LEU A 23 -0.88 -10.15 17.51
C LEU A 23 0.62 -10.03 17.22
N VAL A 24 1.37 -9.34 18.08
CA VAL A 24 2.82 -9.24 17.98
C VAL A 24 3.46 -10.63 18.18
N VAL A 25 3.01 -11.39 19.16
CA VAL A 25 3.49 -12.75 19.42
C VAL A 25 3.09 -13.69 18.28
N ALA A 26 1.86 -13.61 17.76
CA ALA A 26 1.43 -14.41 16.61
C ALA A 26 2.25 -14.06 15.34
N SER A 27 2.57 -12.77 15.14
CA SER A 27 3.46 -12.33 14.06
C SER A 27 4.89 -12.86 14.28
N ALA A 28 5.41 -12.81 15.49
CA ALA A 28 6.72 -13.36 15.84
C ALA A 28 6.76 -14.89 15.70
N VAL A 29 5.71 -15.58 16.13
CA VAL A 29 5.56 -17.05 15.98
C VAL A 29 5.44 -17.43 14.50
N MET A 30 4.76 -16.61 13.70
CA MET A 30 4.62 -16.87 12.25
C MET A 30 5.92 -16.58 11.51
N VAL A 31 6.68 -15.54 11.91
CA VAL A 31 8.05 -15.31 11.43
C VAL A 31 8.98 -16.45 11.87
N ALA A 32 8.90 -16.88 13.12
CA ALA A 32 9.61 -18.05 13.60
C ALA A 32 9.16 -19.33 12.87
N GLY A 33 7.87 -19.47 12.58
CA GLY A 33 7.31 -20.54 11.76
C GLY A 33 7.83 -20.52 10.32
N LEU A 34 7.96 -19.34 9.71
CA LEU A 34 8.58 -19.18 8.39
C LEU A 34 10.06 -19.59 8.44
N VAL A 35 10.77 -19.22 9.50
CA VAL A 35 12.17 -19.63 9.75
C VAL A 35 12.29 -21.13 10.04
N VAL A 36 11.27 -21.74 10.64
CA VAL A 36 11.21 -23.18 10.95
C VAL A 36 10.68 -23.98 9.75
N ILE A 37 9.80 -23.42 8.92
CA ILE A 37 9.31 -24.04 7.67
C ILE A 37 10.32 -23.87 6.53
N ALA A 38 11.17 -22.83 6.60
CA ALA A 38 12.30 -22.69 5.68
C ALA A 38 13.21 -23.96 5.64
N PRO A 39 13.53 -24.66 6.76
CA PRO A 39 14.21 -25.95 6.69
C PRO A 39 13.37 -27.09 6.11
N ALA A 40 12.06 -27.09 6.24
CA ALA A 40 11.18 -28.11 5.63
C ALA A 40 10.99 -27.87 4.11
N LEU A 41 11.23 -26.62 3.64
CA LEU A 41 11.50 -26.29 2.24
C LEU A 41 12.98 -26.55 1.86
N ALA A 42 13.84 -26.80 2.84
CA ALA A 42 15.29 -26.97 2.75
C ALA A 42 15.72 -28.41 2.44
N ASP A 43 14.88 -29.26 1.85
CA ASP A 43 15.33 -30.30 0.95
C ASP A 43 16.00 -29.73 -0.32
N LEU A 44 16.17 -28.40 -0.36
CA LEU A 44 16.94 -27.65 -1.35
C LEU A 44 18.19 -27.07 -0.66
N PRO A 45 19.35 -27.82 -0.60
CA PRO A 45 20.58 -27.35 0.03
C PRO A 45 21.03 -25.97 -0.48
N ASP A 46 20.70 -25.64 -1.73
CA ASP A 46 21.00 -24.34 -2.36
C ASP A 46 20.24 -23.16 -1.75
N VAL A 47 18.97 -23.34 -1.34
CA VAL A 47 18.18 -22.28 -0.70
C VAL A 47 18.76 -21.93 0.67
N TRP A 48 19.15 -22.95 1.44
CA TRP A 48 19.74 -22.75 2.77
C TRP A 48 21.12 -22.06 2.70
N SER A 49 21.97 -22.49 1.76
CA SER A 49 23.28 -21.86 1.56
C SER A 49 23.13 -20.38 1.20
N LYS A 50 22.21 -20.03 0.28
CA LYS A 50 21.95 -18.64 -0.09
C LYS A 50 21.41 -17.80 1.07
N LEU A 51 20.50 -18.37 1.86
CA LEU A 51 19.92 -17.65 3.02
C LEU A 51 21.01 -17.29 4.04
N THR A 52 22.00 -18.16 4.25
CA THR A 52 23.09 -17.93 5.22
C THR A 52 24.22 -17.05 4.67
N THR A 53 24.35 -16.94 3.36
CA THR A 53 25.39 -16.15 2.69
C THR A 53 24.92 -14.78 2.20
N GLY A 54 23.67 -14.43 2.45
CA GLY A 54 23.05 -13.16 2.00
C GLY A 54 23.82 -11.91 2.45
N HIS A 55 23.97 -10.96 1.56
CA HIS A 55 24.66 -9.68 1.82
C HIS A 55 23.84 -8.76 2.71
N LEU A 56 24.22 -8.63 3.99
CA LEU A 56 23.52 -7.80 4.98
C LEU A 56 23.35 -6.33 4.52
N GLY A 57 24.33 -5.77 3.80
CA GLY A 57 24.24 -4.41 3.28
C GLY A 57 23.05 -4.17 2.37
N TRP A 58 22.76 -5.11 1.47
CA TRP A 58 21.60 -5.06 0.59
C TRP A 58 20.28 -5.23 1.36
N LEU A 59 20.25 -6.07 2.40
CA LEU A 59 19.07 -6.25 3.23
C LEU A 59 18.77 -4.99 4.06
N LEU A 60 19.79 -4.30 4.60
CA LEU A 60 19.61 -3.01 5.26
C LEU A 60 19.15 -1.94 4.27
N PHE A 61 19.65 -1.95 3.05
CA PHE A 61 19.19 -1.05 1.99
C PHE A 61 17.73 -1.34 1.60
N ALA A 62 17.33 -2.62 1.49
CA ALA A 62 15.96 -3.02 1.27
C ALA A 62 15.01 -2.47 2.35
N LEU A 63 15.42 -2.51 3.63
CA LEU A 63 14.67 -1.93 4.74
C LEU A 63 14.45 -0.42 4.57
N VAL A 64 15.48 0.32 4.14
CA VAL A 64 15.37 1.77 3.88
C VAL A 64 14.42 2.03 2.73
N LEU A 65 14.52 1.27 1.63
CA LEU A 65 13.64 1.40 0.48
C LEU A 65 12.18 1.14 0.85
N GLU A 66 11.92 0.12 1.67
CA GLU A 66 10.58 -0.18 2.15
C GLU A 66 10.03 0.95 3.04
N ALA A 67 10.86 1.53 3.92
CA ALA A 67 10.44 2.69 4.70
C ALA A 67 10.09 3.90 3.81
N LEU A 68 10.85 4.14 2.74
CA LEU A 68 10.57 5.19 1.76
C LEU A 68 9.28 4.91 0.97
N SER A 69 8.98 3.64 0.68
CA SER A 69 7.69 3.24 0.10
C SER A 69 6.53 3.68 0.98
N PHE A 70 6.55 3.39 2.28
CA PHE A 70 5.51 3.85 3.22
C PHE A 70 5.40 5.37 3.31
N VAL A 71 6.50 6.09 3.22
CA VAL A 71 6.49 7.57 3.14
C VAL A 71 5.76 8.03 1.88
N GLY A 72 6.02 7.42 0.73
CA GLY A 72 5.29 7.69 -0.52
C GLY A 72 3.78 7.48 -0.37
N HIS A 73 3.38 6.39 0.26
CA HIS A 73 1.97 6.09 0.52
C HIS A 73 1.31 7.15 1.44
N ALA A 74 1.98 7.54 2.51
CA ALA A 74 1.48 8.57 3.44
C ALA A 74 1.37 9.95 2.76
N ILE A 75 2.31 10.29 1.88
CA ILE A 75 2.28 11.52 1.08
C ILE A 75 1.09 11.52 0.13
N LEU A 76 0.86 10.43 -0.61
CA LEU A 76 -0.30 10.28 -1.49
C LEU A 76 -1.61 10.38 -0.68
N PHE A 77 -1.69 9.63 0.43
CA PHE A 77 -2.87 9.65 1.28
C PHE A 77 -3.20 11.05 1.78
N ARG A 78 -2.19 11.78 2.24
CA ARG A 78 -2.33 13.18 2.66
C ARG A 78 -2.80 14.07 1.51
N ALA A 79 -2.19 13.96 0.33
CA ALA A 79 -2.53 14.77 -0.85
C ALA A 79 -3.98 14.61 -1.29
N VAL A 80 -4.52 13.39 -1.16
CA VAL A 80 -5.92 13.08 -1.49
C VAL A 80 -6.88 13.50 -0.36
N SER A 81 -6.42 13.45 0.89
CA SER A 81 -7.27 13.70 2.07
C SER A 81 -7.45 15.18 2.41
N ILE A 82 -6.57 16.07 1.94
CA ILE A 82 -6.66 17.52 2.17
C ILE A 82 -7.48 18.19 1.07
N ASP A 83 -8.42 19.05 1.46
CA ASP A 83 -9.17 19.88 0.50
C ASP A 83 -8.30 20.96 -0.12
N ALA A 84 -8.75 21.43 -1.30
CA ALA A 84 -8.15 22.59 -1.97
C ALA A 84 -8.17 23.85 -1.10
N ASP A 85 -9.16 23.96 -0.23
CA ASP A 85 -9.37 25.10 0.68
C ASP A 85 -8.67 24.91 2.03
N GLY A 86 -7.93 23.80 2.23
CA GLY A 86 -7.11 23.55 3.41
C GLY A 86 -7.89 23.24 4.69
N ASP A 87 -9.20 23.01 4.60
CA ASP A 87 -10.08 22.90 5.78
C ASP A 87 -10.02 21.54 6.49
N SER A 88 -9.36 20.53 5.93
CA SER A 88 -9.06 19.29 6.67
C SER A 88 -7.84 19.45 7.59
N SER A 89 -7.91 20.46 8.44
CA SER A 89 -6.83 20.87 9.34
C SER A 89 -6.34 19.78 10.33
N ARG A 90 -7.13 18.70 10.50
CA ARG A 90 -6.80 17.57 11.40
C ARG A 90 -5.92 16.52 10.73
N ILE A 91 -5.94 16.40 9.39
CA ILE A 91 -5.15 15.40 8.67
C ILE A 91 -3.81 15.98 8.24
N GLY A 92 -2.93 16.22 9.21
CA GLY A 92 -1.53 16.56 8.97
C GLY A 92 -0.71 15.32 8.57
N LEU A 93 0.58 15.52 8.29
CA LEU A 93 1.50 14.43 7.91
C LEU A 93 1.52 13.30 8.96
N ARG A 94 1.54 13.65 10.24
CA ARG A 94 1.52 12.69 11.36
C ARG A 94 0.26 11.83 11.33
N ALA A 95 -0.93 12.43 11.26
CA ALA A 95 -2.18 11.67 11.20
C ALA A 95 -2.27 10.80 9.93
N SER A 96 -1.79 11.31 8.79
CA SER A 96 -1.70 10.54 7.54
C SER A 96 -0.81 9.31 7.69
N THR A 97 0.35 9.44 8.34
CA THR A 97 1.27 8.32 8.60
C THR A 97 0.65 7.33 9.59
N GLU A 98 0.03 7.81 10.68
CA GLU A 98 -0.67 6.95 11.66
C GLU A 98 -1.80 6.15 10.97
N ILE A 99 -2.63 6.80 10.15
CA ILE A 99 -3.74 6.14 9.42
C ILE A 99 -3.20 5.12 8.42
N THR A 100 -2.16 5.49 7.66
CA THR A 100 -1.54 4.61 6.67
C THR A 100 -0.97 3.34 7.32
N LEU A 101 -0.09 3.47 8.30
CA LEU A 101 0.54 2.33 8.96
C LEU A 101 -0.47 1.47 9.70
N ALA A 102 -1.39 2.08 10.44
CA ALA A 102 -2.46 1.36 11.13
C ALA A 102 -3.39 0.63 10.14
N GLY A 103 -3.74 1.26 9.02
CA GLY A 103 -4.53 0.67 7.95
C GLY A 103 -3.86 -0.55 7.33
N HIS A 104 -2.55 -0.46 7.06
CA HIS A 104 -1.77 -1.60 6.54
C HIS A 104 -1.70 -2.76 7.55
N ALA A 105 -1.45 -2.47 8.83
CA ALA A 105 -1.49 -3.51 9.86
C ALA A 105 -2.88 -4.15 9.96
N ALA A 106 -3.95 -3.35 9.94
CA ALA A 106 -5.31 -3.86 9.96
C ALA A 106 -5.62 -4.75 8.75
N THR A 107 -5.18 -4.38 7.55
CA THR A 107 -5.34 -5.20 6.33
C THR A 107 -4.68 -6.57 6.47
N ARG A 108 -3.50 -6.62 7.09
CA ARG A 108 -2.70 -7.86 7.22
C ARG A 108 -3.20 -8.76 8.35
N LEU A 109 -3.67 -8.16 9.44
CA LEU A 109 -4.13 -8.89 10.63
C LEU A 109 -5.56 -9.43 10.48
N PHE A 110 -6.41 -8.74 9.73
CA PHE A 110 -7.77 -9.19 9.48
C PHE A 110 -7.85 -9.88 8.12
N ALA A 111 -8.13 -11.16 8.13
CA ALA A 111 -8.29 -12.04 6.96
C ALA A 111 -9.53 -11.68 6.11
N SER A 112 -9.69 -10.39 5.76
CA SER A 112 -10.90 -9.84 5.15
C SER A 112 -10.63 -9.17 3.80
N ALA A 113 -9.71 -9.70 3.01
CA ALA A 113 -9.38 -9.20 1.66
C ALA A 113 -9.18 -7.67 1.59
N GLY A 114 -8.46 -7.09 2.58
CA GLY A 114 -8.19 -5.64 2.64
C GLY A 114 -9.28 -4.81 3.34
N ALA A 115 -10.44 -5.37 3.66
CA ALA A 115 -11.55 -4.62 4.24
C ALA A 115 -11.21 -4.00 5.61
N GLY A 116 -10.30 -4.63 6.40
CA GLY A 116 -9.88 -4.10 7.69
C GLY A 116 -9.20 -2.73 7.59
N GLY A 117 -8.26 -2.55 6.67
CA GLY A 117 -7.60 -1.28 6.44
C GLY A 117 -8.53 -0.21 5.86
N ILE A 118 -9.40 -0.60 4.93
CA ILE A 118 -10.42 0.29 4.35
C ILE A 118 -11.36 0.80 5.46
N ALA A 119 -11.87 -0.08 6.30
CA ALA A 119 -12.77 0.26 7.40
C ALA A 119 -12.08 1.18 8.43
N LEU A 120 -10.84 0.88 8.81
CA LEU A 120 -10.06 1.72 9.74
C LEU A 120 -9.82 3.11 9.17
N THR A 121 -9.41 3.20 7.90
CA THR A 121 -9.18 4.47 7.22
C THR A 121 -10.45 5.30 7.14
N ALA A 122 -11.57 4.68 6.73
CA ALA A 122 -12.87 5.36 6.67
C ALA A 122 -13.33 5.85 8.06
N TRP A 123 -13.14 5.05 9.09
CA TRP A 123 -13.43 5.44 10.47
C TRP A 123 -12.59 6.65 10.91
N ALA A 124 -11.27 6.65 10.67
CA ALA A 124 -10.40 7.74 11.05
C ALA A 124 -10.75 9.04 10.31
N LEU A 125 -11.03 8.97 9.00
CA LEU A 125 -11.46 10.11 8.20
C LEU A 125 -12.82 10.68 8.68
N LYS A 126 -13.76 9.81 9.04
CA LYS A 126 -15.05 10.23 9.62
C LYS A 126 -14.88 10.92 10.96
N LYS A 127 -13.99 10.40 11.83
CA LYS A 127 -13.65 11.00 13.12
C LYS A 127 -12.86 12.30 13.02
N SER A 128 -12.23 12.59 11.88
CA SER A 128 -11.62 13.90 11.62
C SER A 128 -12.64 15.00 11.28
N GLY A 129 -13.93 14.65 11.19
CA GLY A 129 -15.03 15.58 10.87
C GLY A 129 -15.47 15.52 9.41
N MET A 130 -14.93 14.58 8.60
CA MET A 130 -15.26 14.46 7.19
C MET A 130 -16.62 13.76 7.00
N GLU A 131 -17.45 14.27 6.09
CA GLU A 131 -18.73 13.64 5.74
C GLU A 131 -18.51 12.27 5.06
N ALA A 132 -19.44 11.33 5.28
CA ALA A 132 -19.33 9.97 4.75
C ALA A 132 -19.20 9.93 3.20
N ARG A 133 -19.85 10.86 2.51
CA ARG A 133 -19.77 11.00 1.04
C ARG A 133 -18.35 11.38 0.60
N ASP A 134 -17.73 12.32 1.30
CA ASP A 134 -16.39 12.79 0.99
C ASP A 134 -15.34 11.74 1.33
N VAL A 135 -15.51 11.03 2.46
CA VAL A 135 -14.68 9.86 2.80
C VAL A 135 -14.69 8.85 1.65
N ALA A 136 -15.88 8.47 1.16
CA ALA A 136 -15.99 7.52 0.05
C ALA A 136 -15.33 8.04 -1.23
N ALA A 137 -15.55 9.31 -1.59
CA ALA A 137 -14.97 9.93 -2.78
C ALA A 137 -13.45 9.97 -2.71
N ARG A 138 -12.87 10.37 -1.55
CA ARG A 138 -11.41 10.45 -1.35
C ARG A 138 -10.77 9.08 -1.34
N MET A 139 -11.35 8.11 -0.64
CA MET A 139 -10.85 6.74 -0.66
C MET A 139 -10.86 6.15 -2.08
N THR A 140 -11.92 6.39 -2.85
CA THR A 140 -11.98 5.93 -4.25
C THR A 140 -10.95 6.67 -5.12
N THR A 141 -10.78 7.98 -4.94
CA THR A 141 -9.73 8.77 -5.63
C THR A 141 -8.34 8.23 -5.31
N PHE A 142 -8.07 7.94 -4.04
CA PHE A 142 -6.81 7.35 -3.59
C PHE A 142 -6.54 6.00 -4.26
N MET A 143 -7.54 5.11 -4.27
CA MET A 143 -7.43 3.80 -4.94
C MET A 143 -7.19 3.93 -6.44
N VAL A 144 -7.92 4.82 -7.12
CA VAL A 144 -7.74 5.07 -8.55
C VAL A 144 -6.32 5.54 -8.85
N LEU A 145 -5.77 6.48 -8.09
CA LEU A 145 -4.40 6.97 -8.27
C LEU A 145 -3.37 5.88 -8.00
N LEU A 146 -3.53 5.15 -6.89
CA LEU A 146 -2.59 4.10 -6.50
C LEU A 146 -2.56 2.96 -7.53
N TYR A 147 -3.72 2.44 -7.90
CA TYR A 147 -3.82 1.32 -8.83
C TYR A 147 -3.64 1.71 -10.30
N SER A 148 -3.73 3.01 -10.66
CA SER A 148 -3.40 3.45 -12.01
C SER A 148 -1.92 3.21 -12.36
N VAL A 149 -1.01 3.39 -11.39
CA VAL A 149 0.41 3.06 -11.55
C VAL A 149 0.58 1.56 -11.76
N TYR A 150 -0.08 0.74 -10.95
CA TYR A 150 -0.06 -0.72 -11.07
C TYR A 150 -0.51 -1.18 -12.46
N MET A 151 -1.72 -0.79 -12.86
CA MET A 151 -2.29 -1.19 -14.15
C MET A 151 -1.51 -0.62 -15.34
N GLY A 152 -1.02 0.61 -15.21
CA GLY A 152 -0.14 1.24 -16.18
C GLY A 152 1.19 0.49 -16.34
N SER A 153 1.77 0.04 -15.25
CA SER A 153 3.01 -0.75 -15.27
C SER A 153 2.82 -2.13 -15.92
N LEU A 154 1.68 -2.81 -15.66
CA LEU A 154 1.35 -4.05 -16.38
C LEU A 154 1.19 -3.80 -17.88
N LEU A 155 0.46 -2.75 -18.27
CA LEU A 155 0.22 -2.43 -19.68
C LEU A 155 1.52 -2.07 -20.39
N LEU A 156 2.23 -1.06 -19.90
CA LEU A 156 3.44 -0.53 -20.56
C LEU A 156 4.63 -1.48 -20.40
N GLY A 157 4.82 -2.05 -19.22
CA GLY A 157 5.90 -3.01 -18.95
C GLY A 157 5.70 -4.30 -19.71
N GLY A 158 4.50 -4.86 -19.73
CA GLY A 158 4.21 -6.08 -20.45
C GLY A 158 4.37 -5.92 -21.97
N LEU A 159 3.83 -4.84 -22.55
CA LEU A 159 4.04 -4.55 -23.98
C LEU A 159 5.50 -4.25 -24.29
N GLY A 160 6.20 -3.49 -23.43
CA GLY A 160 7.61 -3.16 -23.60
C GLY A 160 8.52 -4.39 -23.60
N LEU A 161 8.27 -5.36 -22.72
CA LEU A 161 8.99 -6.65 -22.70
C LEU A 161 8.69 -7.48 -23.94
N TYR A 162 7.42 -7.55 -24.36
CA TYR A 162 7.01 -8.32 -25.54
C TYR A 162 7.62 -7.78 -26.84
N THR A 163 7.63 -6.47 -27.00
CA THR A 163 8.19 -5.80 -28.20
C THR A 163 9.70 -5.68 -28.18
N GLY A 164 10.37 -6.04 -27.08
CA GLY A 164 11.82 -5.90 -26.93
C GLY A 164 12.31 -4.46 -26.68
N VAL A 165 11.40 -3.50 -26.50
CA VAL A 165 11.75 -2.11 -26.13
C VAL A 165 12.35 -2.06 -24.72
N ILE A 166 11.83 -2.92 -23.84
CA ILE A 166 12.37 -3.10 -22.48
C ILE A 166 13.14 -4.42 -22.45
N PRO A 167 14.42 -4.42 -21.97
CA PRO A 167 15.22 -5.65 -21.84
C PRO A 167 14.59 -6.67 -20.88
N GLY A 168 14.75 -7.98 -21.20
CA GLY A 168 14.30 -9.08 -20.35
C GLY A 168 13.46 -10.12 -21.07
N GLY A 169 12.75 -9.70 -22.12
CA GLY A 169 11.92 -10.62 -22.92
C GLY A 169 10.80 -11.28 -22.10
N GLY A 170 10.15 -12.26 -22.69
CA GLY A 170 9.12 -13.06 -22.02
C GLY A 170 8.13 -13.67 -23.01
N SER A 171 7.47 -14.75 -22.57
CA SER A 171 6.43 -15.37 -23.39
C SER A 171 5.20 -14.45 -23.51
N PHE A 172 4.39 -14.68 -24.54
CA PHE A 172 3.12 -13.97 -24.74
C PHE A 172 2.24 -14.01 -23.46
N ALA A 173 2.18 -15.15 -22.80
CA ALA A 173 1.37 -15.34 -21.60
C ALA A 173 1.84 -14.48 -20.42
N LEU A 174 3.15 -14.29 -20.27
CA LEU A 174 3.75 -13.53 -19.16
C LEU A 174 3.79 -12.02 -19.40
N THR A 175 3.68 -11.59 -20.66
CA THR A 175 3.85 -10.18 -21.03
C THR A 175 2.56 -9.57 -21.56
N VAL A 176 1.97 -10.15 -22.62
CA VAL A 176 0.78 -9.58 -23.27
C VAL A 176 -0.50 -9.82 -22.47
N VAL A 177 -0.66 -10.98 -21.84
CA VAL A 177 -1.89 -11.24 -21.07
C VAL A 177 -2.03 -10.29 -19.89
N PRO A 178 -0.99 -10.05 -19.04
CA PRO A 178 -1.05 -9.02 -18.00
C PRO A 178 -1.22 -7.61 -18.56
N ALA A 179 -0.62 -7.29 -19.71
CA ALA A 179 -0.80 -6.00 -20.36
C ALA A 179 -2.24 -5.75 -20.81
N LEU A 180 -2.88 -6.75 -21.42
CA LEU A 180 -4.29 -6.70 -21.82
C LEU A 180 -5.21 -6.56 -20.59
N PHE A 181 -4.91 -7.28 -19.51
CA PHE A 181 -5.63 -7.14 -18.26
C PHE A 181 -5.52 -5.72 -17.70
N GLY A 182 -4.30 -5.16 -17.59
CA GLY A 182 -4.08 -3.80 -17.12
C GLY A 182 -4.79 -2.77 -18.00
N GLY A 183 -4.68 -2.92 -19.32
CA GLY A 183 -5.36 -2.06 -20.29
C GLY A 183 -6.89 -2.13 -20.20
N ALA A 184 -7.45 -3.32 -20.05
CA ALA A 184 -8.89 -3.53 -19.88
C ALA A 184 -9.41 -2.89 -18.59
N VAL A 185 -8.70 -3.04 -17.48
CA VAL A 185 -9.04 -2.40 -16.19
C VAL A 185 -8.98 -0.87 -16.30
N ILE A 186 -7.93 -0.32 -16.91
CA ILE A 186 -7.81 1.13 -17.16
C ILE A 186 -9.00 1.63 -18.00
N ALA A 187 -9.32 0.94 -19.10
CA ALA A 187 -10.43 1.31 -19.95
C ALA A 187 -11.79 1.25 -19.22
N LEU A 188 -12.00 0.19 -18.43
CA LEU A 188 -13.21 0.01 -17.63
C LEU A 188 -13.35 1.12 -16.58
N VAL A 189 -12.29 1.40 -15.82
CA VAL A 189 -12.29 2.45 -14.79
C VAL A 189 -12.45 3.84 -15.43
N ALA A 190 -11.77 4.10 -16.55
CA ALA A 190 -11.91 5.35 -17.28
C ALA A 190 -13.35 5.52 -17.85
N SER A 191 -13.99 4.47 -18.31
CA SER A 191 -15.38 4.53 -18.82
C SER A 191 -16.40 4.82 -17.70
N ALA A 192 -16.10 4.45 -16.44
CA ALA A 192 -16.98 4.72 -15.31
C ALA A 192 -17.24 6.23 -15.09
N GLN A 193 -16.33 7.11 -15.52
CA GLN A 193 -16.56 8.57 -15.46
C GLN A 193 -17.69 9.04 -16.40
N LEU A 194 -18.01 8.28 -17.46
CA LEU A 194 -19.06 8.58 -18.42
C LEU A 194 -20.45 8.16 -17.93
N VAL A 195 -20.49 7.33 -16.88
CA VAL A 195 -21.74 6.85 -16.30
C VAL A 195 -22.34 7.95 -15.43
N GLN A 196 -23.49 8.48 -15.84
CA GLN A 196 -24.21 9.46 -15.04
C GLN A 196 -24.85 8.79 -13.81
N PRO A 197 -24.94 9.48 -12.65
CA PRO A 197 -25.69 9.00 -11.51
C PRO A 197 -27.14 8.70 -11.88
N GLY A 198 -27.67 7.56 -11.44
CA GLY A 198 -29.03 7.15 -11.76
C GLY A 198 -29.46 5.92 -10.95
N GLU A 199 -30.74 5.52 -11.06
CA GLU A 199 -31.36 4.50 -10.21
C GLU A 199 -30.98 3.04 -10.52
N GLY A 200 -30.28 2.77 -11.62
CA GLY A 200 -29.87 1.41 -12.01
C GLY A 200 -28.81 0.80 -11.05
N ARG A 201 -28.91 -0.53 -10.78
CA ARG A 201 -27.96 -1.24 -9.90
C ARG A 201 -26.51 -1.05 -10.35
N VAL A 202 -26.22 -1.16 -11.64
CA VAL A 202 -24.88 -0.96 -12.23
C VAL A 202 -24.41 0.49 -12.04
N ARG A 203 -25.28 1.48 -12.27
CA ARG A 203 -24.95 2.90 -12.08
C ARG A 203 -24.61 3.22 -10.62
N ARG A 204 -25.31 2.61 -9.68
CA ARG A 204 -25.06 2.79 -8.24
C ARG A 204 -23.69 2.26 -7.81
N TRP A 205 -23.23 1.17 -8.44
CA TRP A 205 -21.88 0.62 -8.20
C TRP A 205 -20.77 1.40 -8.90
N LEU A 206 -21.00 1.89 -10.12
CA LEU A 206 -20.00 2.61 -10.90
C LEU A 206 -19.88 4.10 -10.54
N ALA A 207 -20.92 4.72 -9.96
CA ALA A 207 -20.92 6.14 -9.61
C ALA A 207 -19.76 6.55 -8.66
N PRO A 208 -19.43 5.78 -7.59
CA PRO A 208 -18.25 6.08 -6.74
C PRO A 208 -16.93 5.99 -7.52
N VAL A 209 -16.79 5.00 -8.41
CA VAL A 209 -15.58 4.83 -9.24
C VAL A 209 -15.44 6.03 -10.18
N GLY A 210 -16.50 6.42 -10.86
CA GLY A 210 -16.51 7.61 -11.71
C GLY A 210 -16.19 8.89 -10.95
N ALA A 211 -16.68 9.04 -9.72
CA ALA A 211 -16.31 10.16 -8.84
C ALA A 211 -14.83 10.14 -8.50
N GLY A 212 -14.26 8.96 -8.19
CA GLY A 212 -12.85 8.78 -7.93
C GLY A 212 -11.97 9.14 -9.12
N VAL A 213 -12.35 8.74 -10.33
CA VAL A 213 -11.63 9.10 -11.57
C VAL A 213 -11.65 10.61 -11.81
N ARG A 214 -12.81 11.26 -11.60
CA ARG A 214 -12.90 12.73 -11.72
C ARG A 214 -12.02 13.43 -10.67
N GLY A 215 -12.03 12.95 -9.42
CA GLY A 215 -11.16 13.44 -8.35
C GLY A 215 -9.68 13.28 -8.69
N ALA A 216 -9.26 12.11 -9.16
CA ALA A 216 -7.89 11.84 -9.57
C ALA A 216 -7.45 12.78 -10.71
N ARG A 217 -8.29 12.94 -11.75
CA ARG A 217 -8.03 13.85 -12.87
C ARG A 217 -7.94 15.32 -12.42
N HIS A 218 -8.78 15.72 -11.48
CA HIS A 218 -8.74 17.08 -10.92
C HIS A 218 -7.42 17.35 -10.20
N LEU A 219 -6.98 16.42 -9.33
CA LEU A 219 -5.71 16.51 -8.62
C LEU A 219 -4.52 16.51 -9.57
N LEU A 220 -4.53 15.65 -10.60
CA LEU A 220 -3.49 15.61 -11.63
C LEU A 220 -3.38 16.95 -12.37
N ARG A 221 -4.50 17.55 -12.76
CA ARG A 221 -4.52 18.85 -13.45
C ARG A 221 -4.02 20.01 -12.59
N ARG A 222 -4.16 19.92 -11.27
CA ARG A 222 -3.62 20.92 -10.33
C ARG A 222 -2.11 20.76 -10.08
N GLY A 223 -1.46 19.74 -10.63
CA GLY A 223 -0.02 19.51 -10.45
C GLY A 223 0.37 19.27 -8.99
N ASN A 224 -0.49 18.61 -8.20
CA ASN A 224 -0.19 18.35 -6.80
C ASN A 224 1.01 17.40 -6.68
N ALA A 225 2.13 17.89 -6.16
CA ALA A 225 3.37 17.10 -6.00
C ALA A 225 3.17 15.85 -5.14
N GLY A 226 2.18 15.84 -4.24
CA GLY A 226 1.87 14.66 -3.41
C GLY A 226 1.41 13.45 -4.22
N LEU A 227 1.00 13.63 -5.49
CA LEU A 227 0.64 12.52 -6.39
C LEU A 227 1.87 11.68 -6.77
N ALA A 228 3.08 12.24 -6.71
CA ALA A 228 4.33 11.48 -6.85
C ALA A 228 4.44 10.36 -5.78
N GLY A 229 3.71 10.48 -4.66
CA GLY A 229 3.63 9.46 -3.64
C GLY A 229 3.13 8.10 -4.15
N ALA A 230 2.28 8.06 -5.19
CA ALA A 230 1.86 6.80 -5.82
C ALA A 230 3.02 6.10 -6.55
N LEU A 231 3.84 6.88 -7.27
CA LEU A 231 5.05 6.36 -7.92
C LEU A 231 6.09 5.95 -6.88
N MET A 232 6.29 6.76 -5.83
CA MET A 232 7.21 6.44 -4.74
C MET A 232 6.84 5.13 -4.06
N TRP A 233 5.56 4.92 -3.75
CA TRP A 233 5.08 3.68 -3.15
C TRP A 233 5.53 2.46 -3.96
N TRP A 234 5.12 2.39 -5.22
CA TRP A 234 5.42 1.23 -6.05
C TRP A 234 6.90 1.11 -6.43
N ALA A 235 7.56 2.23 -6.73
CA ALA A 235 8.95 2.21 -7.14
C ALA A 235 9.89 1.76 -6.03
N PHE A 236 9.70 2.26 -4.80
CA PHE A 236 10.52 1.85 -3.66
C PHE A 236 10.19 0.45 -3.16
N ASP A 237 8.94 0.01 -3.26
CA ASP A 237 8.54 -1.35 -2.93
C ASP A 237 9.17 -2.37 -3.92
N ILE A 238 9.14 -2.08 -5.22
CA ILE A 238 9.84 -2.89 -6.24
C ILE A 238 11.37 -2.80 -6.06
N ALA A 239 11.90 -1.64 -5.70
CA ALA A 239 13.32 -1.49 -5.40
C ALA A 239 13.73 -2.27 -4.14
N CYS A 240 12.86 -2.41 -3.14
CA CYS A 240 13.07 -3.30 -2.00
C CYS A 240 13.21 -4.75 -2.46
N LEU A 241 12.33 -5.22 -3.34
CA LEU A 241 12.43 -6.55 -3.94
C LEU A 241 13.73 -6.71 -4.76
N TRP A 242 14.09 -5.70 -5.55
CA TRP A 242 15.37 -5.68 -6.28
C TRP A 242 16.56 -5.84 -5.33
N ALA A 243 16.60 -5.06 -4.25
CA ALA A 243 17.66 -5.15 -3.26
C ALA A 243 17.72 -6.52 -2.56
N CYS A 244 16.55 -7.18 -2.40
CA CYS A 244 16.51 -8.56 -1.91
C CYS A 244 17.12 -9.55 -2.93
N PHE A 245 16.89 -9.37 -4.23
CA PHE A 245 17.56 -10.18 -5.24
C PHE A 245 19.07 -9.99 -5.20
N GLU A 246 19.57 -8.75 -5.17
CA GLU A 246 21.00 -8.42 -5.06
C GLU A 246 21.64 -8.96 -3.77
N ALA A 247 20.85 -9.15 -2.71
CA ALA A 247 21.35 -9.73 -1.46
C ALA A 247 21.68 -11.22 -1.58
N PHE A 248 21.01 -11.95 -2.47
CA PHE A 248 21.11 -13.41 -2.56
C PHE A 248 21.63 -13.93 -3.92
N GLY A 249 21.88 -13.05 -4.86
CA GLY A 249 22.37 -13.39 -6.20
C GLY A 249 22.15 -12.26 -7.19
N ASP A 250 21.97 -12.63 -8.45
CA ASP A 250 21.73 -11.65 -9.51
C ASP A 250 20.25 -11.32 -9.63
N SER A 251 19.94 -10.02 -9.77
CA SER A 251 18.57 -9.58 -10.01
C SER A 251 18.17 -9.75 -11.48
N PRO A 252 16.90 -10.08 -11.75
CA PRO A 252 16.36 -9.99 -13.09
C PRO A 252 16.43 -8.57 -13.65
N ALA A 253 16.35 -8.44 -14.99
CA ALA A 253 16.25 -7.13 -15.63
C ALA A 253 15.07 -6.32 -15.04
N VAL A 254 15.24 -4.99 -14.93
CA VAL A 254 14.25 -4.11 -14.26
C VAL A 254 12.84 -4.29 -14.82
N GLY A 255 12.68 -4.48 -16.13
CA GLY A 255 11.38 -4.75 -16.75
C GLY A 255 10.73 -6.04 -16.24
N VAL A 256 11.54 -7.08 -16.07
CA VAL A 256 11.09 -8.36 -15.50
C VAL A 256 10.73 -8.21 -14.03
N LEU A 257 11.53 -7.46 -13.26
CA LEU A 257 11.21 -7.15 -11.87
C LEU A 257 9.83 -6.47 -11.74
N VAL A 258 9.59 -5.42 -12.54
CA VAL A 258 8.33 -4.68 -12.50
C VAL A 258 7.15 -5.56 -12.89
N VAL A 259 7.24 -6.26 -14.02
CA VAL A 259 6.12 -7.09 -14.50
C VAL A 259 5.92 -8.31 -13.60
N GLY A 260 6.98 -9.01 -13.22
CA GLY A 260 6.93 -10.18 -12.33
C GLY A 260 6.37 -9.83 -10.95
N TYR A 261 6.77 -8.69 -10.38
CA TYR A 261 6.20 -8.14 -9.14
C TYR A 261 4.68 -7.98 -9.26
N PHE A 262 4.21 -7.26 -10.29
CA PHE A 262 2.79 -6.97 -10.45
C PHE A 262 1.98 -8.21 -10.83
N VAL A 263 2.52 -9.11 -11.64
CA VAL A 263 1.89 -10.40 -11.96
C VAL A 263 1.73 -11.23 -10.68
N GLY A 264 2.78 -11.33 -9.86
CA GLY A 264 2.69 -12.02 -8.57
C GLY A 264 1.67 -11.39 -7.62
N THR A 265 1.61 -10.06 -7.59
CA THR A 265 0.67 -9.31 -6.75
C THR A 265 -0.79 -9.50 -7.19
N LEU A 266 -1.08 -9.87 -8.46
CA LEU A 266 -2.44 -10.22 -8.88
C LEU A 266 -3.04 -11.36 -8.05
N ALA A 267 -2.22 -12.23 -7.48
CA ALA A 267 -2.68 -13.27 -6.57
C ALA A 267 -3.36 -12.75 -5.29
N ASN A 268 -3.18 -11.46 -4.93
CA ASN A 268 -3.95 -10.79 -3.88
C ASN A 268 -5.46 -10.68 -4.18
N THR A 269 -5.86 -10.86 -5.43
CA THR A 269 -7.30 -10.92 -5.80
C THR A 269 -7.95 -12.21 -5.29
N LEU A 270 -7.17 -13.24 -5.01
CA LEU A 270 -7.67 -14.45 -4.36
C LEU A 270 -7.98 -14.17 -2.90
N PRO A 271 -9.09 -14.69 -2.35
CA PRO A 271 -9.51 -14.43 -0.98
C PRO A 271 -8.67 -15.21 0.05
N LEU A 272 -7.34 -15.03 -0.04
CA LEU A 272 -6.40 -15.62 0.91
C LEU A 272 -6.07 -14.61 2.02
N PRO A 273 -6.03 -15.04 3.29
CA PRO A 273 -5.68 -14.16 4.40
C PRO A 273 -4.33 -13.47 4.18
N GLY A 274 -4.34 -12.13 4.05
CA GLY A 274 -3.14 -11.34 3.82
C GLY A 274 -2.40 -11.64 2.51
N GLY A 275 -2.99 -12.41 1.59
CA GLY A 275 -2.32 -12.87 0.36
C GLY A 275 -1.16 -13.84 0.61
N VAL A 276 -1.00 -14.34 1.85
CA VAL A 276 0.11 -15.24 2.23
C VAL A 276 0.00 -16.55 1.44
N GLY A 277 1.12 -17.00 0.90
CA GLY A 277 1.21 -18.16 0.03
C GLY A 277 0.84 -17.88 -1.43
N GLY A 278 -0.26 -17.16 -1.71
CA GLY A 278 -0.68 -16.85 -3.07
C GLY A 278 0.23 -15.84 -3.77
N VAL A 279 0.50 -14.72 -3.12
CA VAL A 279 1.40 -13.69 -3.66
C VAL A 279 2.84 -14.21 -3.71
N ASP A 280 3.25 -14.94 -2.67
CA ASP A 280 4.60 -15.52 -2.58
C ASP A 280 4.84 -16.50 -3.74
N ALA A 281 3.95 -17.48 -3.91
CA ALA A 281 4.02 -18.45 -5.00
C ALA A 281 3.84 -17.78 -6.38
N GLY A 282 2.97 -16.77 -6.47
CA GLY A 282 2.75 -16.00 -7.70
C GLY A 282 4.00 -15.24 -8.13
N MET A 283 4.69 -14.56 -7.21
CA MET A 283 5.95 -13.84 -7.50
C MET A 283 7.07 -14.82 -7.87
N ILE A 284 7.31 -15.86 -7.04
CA ILE A 284 8.33 -16.88 -7.31
C ILE A 284 8.07 -17.50 -8.68
N GLY A 285 6.83 -17.95 -8.94
CA GLY A 285 6.46 -18.57 -10.21
C GLY A 285 6.65 -17.62 -11.40
N ALA A 286 6.30 -16.33 -11.26
CA ALA A 286 6.52 -15.35 -12.31
C ALA A 286 8.02 -15.16 -12.60
N PHE A 287 8.86 -14.97 -11.58
CA PHE A 287 10.30 -14.78 -11.80
C PHE A 287 10.98 -16.01 -12.39
N VAL A 288 10.64 -17.21 -11.91
CA VAL A 288 11.14 -18.47 -12.48
C VAL A 288 10.69 -18.63 -13.93
N ALA A 289 9.44 -18.28 -14.26
CA ALA A 289 8.94 -18.34 -15.63
C ALA A 289 9.61 -17.29 -16.56
N PHE A 290 10.12 -16.18 -16.01
CA PHE A 290 10.99 -15.24 -16.71
C PHE A 290 12.46 -15.67 -16.77
N GLY A 291 12.82 -16.83 -16.21
CA GLY A 291 14.17 -17.41 -16.28
C GLY A 291 15.08 -17.07 -15.09
N ALA A 292 14.55 -16.53 -14.01
CA ALA A 292 15.33 -16.37 -12.78
C ALA A 292 15.65 -17.72 -12.15
N ASP A 293 16.81 -17.81 -11.48
CA ASP A 293 17.18 -19.01 -10.70
C ASP A 293 16.14 -19.25 -9.59
N PRO A 294 15.54 -20.46 -9.53
CA PRO A 294 14.47 -20.74 -8.57
C PRO A 294 14.88 -20.54 -7.11
N SER A 295 16.10 -20.94 -6.73
CA SER A 295 16.58 -20.80 -5.36
C SER A 295 16.76 -19.32 -4.97
N THR A 296 17.29 -18.49 -5.87
CA THR A 296 17.41 -17.04 -5.67
C THR A 296 16.03 -16.38 -5.60
N ALA A 297 15.11 -16.73 -6.51
CA ALA A 297 13.76 -16.18 -6.52
C ALA A 297 13.01 -16.51 -5.22
N ILE A 298 13.12 -17.73 -4.70
CA ILE A 298 12.52 -18.12 -3.42
C ILE A 298 13.05 -17.24 -2.28
N VAL A 299 14.38 -17.17 -2.11
CA VAL A 299 14.97 -16.46 -0.97
C VAL A 299 14.73 -14.94 -1.07
N ALA A 300 14.87 -14.36 -2.27
CA ALA A 300 14.65 -12.95 -2.50
C ALA A 300 13.19 -12.54 -2.23
N VAL A 301 12.21 -13.31 -2.72
CA VAL A 301 10.79 -13.04 -2.50
C VAL A 301 10.43 -13.21 -1.02
N LEU A 302 10.93 -14.22 -0.33
CA LEU A 302 10.70 -14.43 1.10
C LEU A 302 11.30 -13.28 1.94
N ALA A 303 12.52 -12.84 1.63
CA ALA A 303 13.13 -11.69 2.30
C ALA A 303 12.36 -10.39 2.03
N TYR A 304 11.97 -10.12 0.78
CA TYR A 304 11.09 -9.01 0.43
C TYR A 304 9.79 -9.07 1.24
N ARG A 305 9.12 -10.23 1.30
CA ARG A 305 7.88 -10.39 2.07
C ARG A 305 8.07 -10.16 3.56
N PHE A 306 9.26 -10.46 4.09
CA PHE A 306 9.60 -10.10 5.47
C PHE A 306 9.55 -8.57 5.65
N PHE A 307 10.20 -7.80 4.79
CA PHE A 307 10.24 -6.34 4.88
C PHE A 307 8.88 -5.70 4.54
N ALA A 308 8.26 -6.12 3.43
CA ALA A 308 7.06 -5.49 2.92
C ALA A 308 5.78 -5.95 3.62
N PHE A 309 5.74 -7.12 4.22
CA PHE A 309 4.52 -7.65 4.83
C PHE A 309 4.62 -7.80 6.36
N TRP A 310 5.64 -8.47 6.87
CA TRP A 310 5.73 -8.82 8.29
C TRP A 310 6.22 -7.68 9.16
N LEU A 311 7.32 -7.08 8.77
CA LEU A 311 7.98 -6.03 9.55
C LEU A 311 7.07 -4.82 9.83
N PRO A 312 6.26 -4.31 8.87
CA PRO A 312 5.39 -3.15 9.10
C PRO A 312 4.23 -3.40 10.06
N ILE A 313 3.95 -4.66 10.45
CA ILE A 313 2.90 -4.96 11.42
C ILE A 313 3.20 -4.34 12.79
N ALA A 314 4.46 -4.40 13.23
CA ALA A 314 4.86 -3.85 14.53
C ALA A 314 4.70 -2.32 14.61
N PRO A 315 5.31 -1.51 13.72
CA PRO A 315 5.07 -0.06 13.69
C PRO A 315 3.61 0.29 13.40
N GLY A 316 2.89 -0.54 12.63
CA GLY A 316 1.45 -0.36 12.39
C GLY A 316 0.58 -0.55 13.63
N ALA A 317 0.93 -1.48 14.51
CA ALA A 317 0.25 -1.66 15.80
C ALA A 317 0.50 -0.44 16.72
N VAL A 318 1.72 0.08 16.77
CA VAL A 318 2.04 1.32 17.48
C VAL A 318 1.27 2.51 16.89
N ALA A 319 1.26 2.62 15.54
CA ALA A 319 0.51 3.66 14.84
C ALA A 319 -1.01 3.58 15.13
N PHE A 320 -1.58 2.38 15.28
CA PHE A 320 -2.96 2.23 15.68
C PHE A 320 -3.22 2.75 17.11
N ALA A 321 -2.33 2.45 18.05
CA ALA A 321 -2.45 2.94 19.42
C ALA A 321 -2.35 4.48 19.50
N THR A 322 -1.42 5.08 18.73
CA THR A 322 -1.28 6.55 18.64
C THR A 322 -2.46 7.19 17.92
N LEU A 323 -2.95 6.59 16.83
CA LEU A 323 -4.12 7.06 16.10
C LEU A 323 -5.37 7.10 17.00
N ARG A 324 -5.58 6.11 17.84
CA ARG A 324 -6.69 6.13 18.81
C ARG A 324 -6.60 7.33 19.74
N ARG A 325 -5.40 7.66 20.25
CA ARG A 325 -5.19 8.86 21.09
C ARG A 325 -5.44 10.15 20.29
N THR A 326 -5.01 10.18 19.03
CA THR A 326 -5.24 11.30 18.13
C THR A 326 -6.75 11.51 17.91
N VAL A 327 -7.50 10.44 17.64
CA VAL A 327 -8.96 10.50 17.47
C VAL A 327 -9.67 10.89 18.76
N SER A 328 -9.30 10.34 19.91
CA SER A 328 -9.90 10.75 21.20
C SER A 328 -9.69 12.25 21.51
N ARG A 329 -8.54 12.81 21.07
CA ARG A 329 -8.29 14.25 21.18
C ARG A 329 -9.26 15.05 20.28
N TRP A 330 -9.48 14.60 19.05
CA TRP A 330 -10.43 15.26 18.14
C TRP A 330 -11.86 15.23 18.69
N GLU A 331 -12.26 14.12 19.31
CA GLU A 331 -13.57 13.99 19.97
C GLU A 331 -13.71 14.94 21.17
N ALA A 332 -12.68 15.09 22.01
CA ALA A 332 -12.65 16.02 23.11
C ALA A 332 -12.65 17.50 22.65
N GLU A 333 -11.97 17.82 21.54
CA GLU A 333 -12.04 19.15 20.90
C GLU A 333 -13.45 19.46 20.38
N ASP A 334 -14.15 18.48 19.84
CA ASP A 334 -15.51 18.64 19.34
C ASP A 334 -16.54 18.74 20.47
N ALA A 335 -16.30 18.05 21.60
CA ALA A 335 -17.10 18.19 22.82
C ALA A 335 -16.87 19.51 23.58
N GLY A 336 -15.88 20.32 23.15
CA GLY A 336 -15.51 21.56 23.83
C GLY A 336 -14.70 21.37 25.12
N GLU A 337 -14.23 20.17 25.40
CA GLU A 337 -13.42 19.84 26.58
C GLU A 337 -11.95 20.30 26.41
N LEU A 338 -11.50 20.45 25.17
CA LEU A 338 -10.17 20.93 24.81
C LEU A 338 -10.25 22.11 23.85
N PRO A 339 -9.39 23.14 23.99
CA PRO A 339 -9.34 24.26 23.08
C PRO A 339 -8.90 23.78 21.68
N ARG A 340 -9.65 24.17 20.64
CA ARG A 340 -9.22 23.95 19.25
C ARG A 340 -7.94 24.73 18.98
N PRO A 341 -6.88 24.10 18.44
CA PRO A 341 -5.66 24.81 18.10
C PRO A 341 -5.95 25.92 17.08
N SER A 342 -5.61 27.18 17.45
CA SER A 342 -5.87 28.34 16.61
C SER A 342 -5.14 28.26 15.26
N ARG A 343 -5.75 28.82 14.19
CA ARG A 343 -5.15 28.87 12.85
C ARG A 343 -3.73 29.47 12.86
N SER A 344 -3.47 30.47 13.70
CA SER A 344 -2.18 31.16 13.84
C SER A 344 -1.07 30.32 14.48
N ALA A 345 -1.41 29.36 15.35
CA ALA A 345 -0.42 28.44 15.93
C ALA A 345 0.05 27.38 14.89
N ARG A 346 -0.80 27.05 13.94
CA ARG A 346 -0.51 26.06 12.85
C ARG A 346 0.35 26.66 11.75
N GLU A 347 0.14 27.93 11.38
CA GLU A 347 0.98 28.64 10.40
C GLU A 347 2.42 28.86 10.91
N ARG A 348 2.62 29.01 12.21
CA ARG A 348 3.96 29.11 12.82
C ARG A 348 4.74 27.79 12.71
N THR A 349 4.10 26.65 12.88
CA THR A 349 4.78 25.32 12.80
C THR A 349 5.19 24.99 11.36
N THR A 350 4.44 25.43 10.36
CA THR A 350 4.81 25.29 8.96
C THR A 350 5.88 26.29 8.50
N ARG A 351 5.93 27.48 9.07
CA ARG A 351 7.00 28.47 8.78
C ARG A 351 8.34 28.12 9.39
N THR A 352 8.39 27.54 10.59
CA THR A 352 9.65 27.12 11.21
C THR A 352 10.29 25.93 10.51
N SER A 353 9.54 25.04 9.87
CA SER A 353 10.11 23.98 9.03
C SER A 353 10.62 24.49 7.67
N GLY A 354 10.12 25.63 7.18
CA GLY A 354 10.58 26.24 5.93
C GLY A 354 11.82 27.13 6.06
N LEU A 355 12.14 27.62 7.26
CA LEU A 355 13.28 28.50 7.49
C LEU A 355 14.60 27.79 7.72
N CYS A 356 14.60 26.47 8.01
CA CYS A 356 15.84 25.69 8.08
C CYS A 356 16.48 25.36 6.73
N HIS A 357 15.82 25.65 5.60
CA HIS A 357 16.36 25.39 4.26
C HIS A 357 16.95 26.61 3.55
N GLN A 358 17.03 27.77 4.20
CA GLN A 358 17.57 29.01 3.60
C GLN A 358 18.95 29.42 4.13
N TYR A 359 19.54 28.64 5.04
CA TYR A 359 20.91 28.88 5.54
C TYR A 359 21.69 27.55 5.61
N SER A 360 21.93 26.96 4.44
CA SER A 360 23.00 25.97 4.24
C SER A 360 23.47 26.05 2.80
#